data_90399bf5ce0ba8b2aefd4fcb0a5d3020
#
_entry.id   90399bf5ce0ba8b2aefd4fcb0a5d3020
#
_cell.length_a   1.000
_cell.length_b   1.000
_cell.length_c   1.000
_cell.angle_alpha   90.00
_cell.angle_beta   90.00
_cell.angle_gamma   90.00
#
_symmetry.space_group_name_H-M   'P 1'
#
loop_
_entity.id
_entity.type
_entity.pdbx_description
1 polymer ?
#
loop_
_entity_poly.entity_id
_entity_poly.type
_entity_poly.pdbx_seq_one_letter_code
_entity_poly.pdbx_strand_id
1 'polypeptide(L)'
;MKKYDVILIGTGSANIIADAAITQGLSVAIVERGSFGGTCLNRGCIPTKVMVTAASRIREIREGGRIGVFADNARLDWDILAKRLWEKIDESKSIQGYYDKFPNVDTYNGTAAFVDNHTLDVTLNDGTDAKIQGDKIFIATGGRTNIPRTQRLEDV
;
A
#
# COMPACT_ATOMS: atom_id res chain seq x y z
N MET A 1 -11.49 25.95 4.01
CA MET A 1 -10.17 25.31 3.91
C MET A 1 -9.78 24.82 5.29
N LYS A 2 -9.56 23.53 5.47
CA LYS A 2 -9.16 22.92 6.74
C LYS A 2 -7.62 22.97 6.87
N LYS A 3 -7.14 23.19 8.10
CA LYS A 3 -5.71 23.28 8.40
C LYS A 3 -5.28 22.10 9.26
N TYR A 4 -4.04 21.63 9.02
CA TYR A 4 -3.41 20.51 9.73
C TYR A 4 -1.98 20.85 10.12
N ASP A 5 -1.50 20.27 11.21
CA ASP A 5 -0.10 20.34 11.59
C ASP A 5 0.77 19.51 10.61
N VAL A 6 0.21 18.38 10.17
CA VAL A 6 0.90 17.45 9.25
C VAL A 6 -0.02 17.01 8.13
N ILE A 7 0.48 17.05 6.90
CA ILE A 7 -0.14 16.38 5.75
C ILE A 7 0.82 15.29 5.24
N LEU A 8 0.31 14.07 5.09
CA LEU A 8 1.02 12.96 4.46
C LEU A 8 0.37 12.63 3.12
N ILE A 9 1.16 12.66 2.04
CA ILE A 9 0.71 12.28 0.69
C ILE A 9 1.29 10.90 0.37
N GLY A 10 0.44 9.88 0.39
CA GLY A 10 0.78 8.47 0.19
C GLY A 10 0.88 7.69 1.51
N THR A 11 0.43 6.44 1.48
CA THR A 11 0.24 5.58 2.67
C THR A 11 1.11 4.32 2.67
N GLY A 12 2.31 4.40 2.10
CA GLY A 12 3.31 3.33 2.17
C GLY A 12 4.03 3.29 3.52
N SER A 13 5.33 3.03 3.51
CA SER A 13 6.16 3.01 4.72
C SER A 13 6.18 4.33 5.49
N ALA A 14 5.76 5.43 4.86
CA ALA A 14 5.67 6.74 5.50
C ALA A 14 4.51 6.87 6.50
N ASN A 15 3.65 5.88 6.65
CA ASN A 15 2.61 5.85 7.70
C ASN A 15 3.20 6.06 9.10
N ILE A 16 4.46 5.67 9.32
CA ILE A 16 5.16 5.93 10.58
C ILE A 16 5.20 7.43 10.95
N ILE A 17 5.14 8.33 9.97
CA ILE A 17 5.09 9.79 10.19
C ILE A 17 3.72 10.18 10.72
N ALA A 18 2.65 9.63 10.13
CA ALA A 18 1.29 9.85 10.61
C ALA A 18 1.12 9.33 12.04
N ASP A 19 1.57 8.10 12.32
CA ASP A 19 1.51 7.48 13.64
C ASP A 19 2.26 8.31 14.69
N ALA A 20 3.46 8.81 14.34
CA ALA A 20 4.24 9.68 15.23
C ALA A 20 3.56 11.02 15.50
N ALA A 21 2.93 11.64 14.49
CA ALA A 21 2.19 12.87 14.63
C ALA A 21 0.94 12.69 15.50
N ILE A 22 0.18 11.62 15.28
CA ILE A 22 -1.01 11.25 16.06
C ILE A 22 -0.66 11.06 17.53
N THR A 23 0.44 10.34 17.81
CA THR A 23 0.92 10.10 19.18
C THR A 23 1.28 11.39 19.91
N GLN A 24 1.69 12.42 19.18
CA GLN A 24 1.96 13.76 19.72
C GLN A 24 0.71 14.66 19.81
N GLY A 25 -0.47 14.13 19.46
CA GLY A 25 -1.72 14.88 19.48
C GLY A 25 -1.88 15.91 18.36
N LEU A 26 -1.03 15.82 17.31
CA LEU A 26 -1.11 16.73 16.16
C LEU A 26 -2.30 16.38 15.26
N SER A 27 -2.81 17.40 14.57
CA SER A 27 -3.82 17.20 13.54
C SER A 27 -3.18 16.73 12.22
N VAL A 28 -3.73 15.66 11.64
CA VAL A 28 -3.13 14.99 10.48
C VAL A 28 -4.13 14.86 9.34
N ALA A 29 -3.72 15.21 8.13
CA ALA A 29 -4.39 14.81 6.90
C ALA A 29 -3.58 13.74 6.19
N ILE A 30 -4.25 12.66 5.77
CA ILE A 30 -3.64 11.60 4.97
C ILE A 30 -4.32 11.56 3.61
N VAL A 31 -3.54 11.78 2.54
CA VAL A 31 -4.05 11.74 1.17
C VAL A 31 -3.52 10.51 0.48
N GLU A 32 -4.42 9.65 -0.01
CA GLU A 32 -4.07 8.43 -0.75
C GLU A 32 -5.00 8.26 -1.97
N ARG A 33 -4.42 8.12 -3.16
CA ARG A 33 -5.20 7.95 -4.41
C ARG A 33 -5.69 6.52 -4.64
N GLY A 34 -5.03 5.56 -4.03
CA GLY A 34 -5.31 4.13 -4.21
C GLY A 34 -5.67 3.44 -2.90
N SER A 35 -5.24 2.19 -2.77
CA SER A 35 -5.41 1.43 -1.55
C SER A 35 -4.33 1.79 -0.53
N PHE A 36 -4.72 1.96 0.74
CA PHE A 36 -3.81 2.19 1.85
C PHE A 36 -2.79 1.05 1.99
N GLY A 37 -1.58 1.35 2.52
CA GLY A 37 -0.52 0.38 2.73
C GLY A 37 0.56 0.35 1.64
N GLY A 38 0.39 1.15 0.59
CA GLY A 38 1.39 1.36 -0.47
C GLY A 38 1.78 0.09 -1.23
N THR A 39 2.94 0.13 -1.87
CA THR A 39 3.44 -0.97 -2.72
C THR A 39 3.66 -2.25 -1.93
N CYS A 40 4.19 -2.17 -0.71
CA CYS A 40 4.55 -3.35 0.08
C CYS A 40 3.34 -4.25 0.34
N LEU A 41 2.24 -3.69 0.83
CA LEU A 41 1.02 -4.46 1.11
C LEU A 41 0.31 -4.88 -0.17
N ASN A 42 0.13 -3.93 -1.10
CA ASN A 42 -0.80 -4.14 -2.21
C ASN A 42 -0.18 -4.85 -3.44
N ARG A 43 1.14 -4.67 -3.68
CA ARG A 43 1.78 -5.09 -4.95
C ARG A 43 3.20 -5.62 -4.80
N GLY A 44 3.74 -5.70 -3.57
CA GLY A 44 5.15 -6.01 -3.32
C GLY A 44 5.35 -7.12 -2.31
N CYS A 45 5.77 -6.76 -1.11
CA CYS A 45 6.27 -7.69 -0.09
C CYS A 45 5.25 -8.77 0.30
N ILE A 46 4.02 -8.36 0.58
CA ILE A 46 2.99 -9.28 1.10
C ILE A 46 2.55 -10.29 0.04
N PRO A 47 2.08 -9.87 -1.16
CA PRO A 47 1.72 -10.82 -2.19
C PRO A 47 2.90 -11.72 -2.60
N THR A 48 4.11 -11.17 -2.70
CA THR A 48 5.29 -11.95 -3.02
C THR A 48 5.57 -13.03 -1.97
N LYS A 49 5.48 -12.70 -0.68
CA LYS A 49 5.68 -13.69 0.40
C LYS A 49 4.67 -14.81 0.36
N VAL A 50 3.40 -14.52 0.08
CA VAL A 50 2.36 -15.55 -0.06
C VAL A 50 2.74 -16.53 -1.17
N MET A 51 3.10 -16.02 -2.36
CA MET A 51 3.49 -16.85 -3.51
C MET A 51 4.78 -17.63 -3.27
N VAL A 52 5.82 -16.97 -2.76
CA VAL A 52 7.12 -17.62 -2.49
C VAL A 52 6.99 -18.70 -1.44
N THR A 53 6.16 -18.50 -0.41
CA THR A 53 5.93 -19.54 0.60
C THR A 53 5.34 -20.80 -0.02
N ALA A 54 4.34 -20.67 -0.89
CA ALA A 54 3.76 -21.81 -1.60
C ALA A 54 4.76 -22.51 -2.51
N ALA A 55 5.52 -21.72 -3.30
CA ALA A 55 6.58 -22.26 -4.18
C ALA A 55 7.66 -23.00 -3.39
N SER A 56 8.08 -22.46 -2.23
CA SER A 56 9.08 -23.11 -1.37
C SER A 56 8.58 -24.44 -0.83
N ARG A 57 7.31 -24.54 -0.41
CA ARG A 57 6.75 -25.82 0.06
C ARG A 57 6.73 -26.89 -1.02
N ILE A 58 6.33 -26.54 -2.25
CA ILE A 58 6.39 -27.48 -3.38
C ILE A 58 7.82 -27.92 -3.65
N ARG A 59 8.79 -27.01 -3.60
CA ARG A 59 10.20 -27.34 -3.79
C ARG A 59 10.71 -28.26 -2.69
N GLU A 60 10.44 -27.95 -1.42
CA GLU A 60 10.84 -28.79 -0.27
C GLU A 60 10.31 -30.22 -0.41
N ILE A 61 9.06 -30.40 -0.82
CA ILE A 61 8.47 -31.73 -1.06
C ILE A 61 9.21 -32.46 -2.18
N ARG A 62 9.48 -31.79 -3.31
CA ARG A 62 10.20 -32.39 -4.44
C ARG A 62 11.64 -32.80 -4.10
N GLU A 63 12.29 -32.04 -3.24
CA GLU A 63 13.67 -32.26 -2.81
C GLU A 63 13.80 -33.22 -1.62
N GLY A 64 12.68 -33.53 -0.96
CA GLY A 64 12.63 -34.35 0.26
C GLY A 64 13.24 -35.75 0.12
N GLY A 65 13.22 -36.34 -1.09
CA GLY A 65 13.82 -37.64 -1.36
C GLY A 65 15.31 -37.73 -1.01
N ARG A 66 16.04 -36.62 -1.01
CA ARG A 66 17.45 -36.55 -0.60
C ARG A 66 17.69 -36.89 0.87
N ILE A 67 16.67 -36.77 1.71
CA ILE A 67 16.72 -37.06 3.15
C ILE A 67 15.72 -38.15 3.55
N GLY A 68 15.21 -38.92 2.57
CA GLY A 68 14.27 -40.01 2.83
C GLY A 68 12.82 -39.62 3.01
N VAL A 69 12.45 -38.37 2.72
CA VAL A 69 11.06 -37.88 2.78
C VAL A 69 10.47 -37.96 1.38
N PHE A 70 9.44 -38.77 1.21
CA PHE A 70 8.75 -38.96 -0.07
C PHE A 70 7.28 -38.52 0.11
N ALA A 71 6.80 -37.72 -0.83
CA ALA A 71 5.40 -37.32 -0.90
C ALA A 71 4.94 -37.32 -2.36
N ASP A 72 3.95 -38.13 -2.65
CA ASP A 72 3.39 -38.24 -3.97
C ASP A 72 2.36 -37.16 -4.25
N ASN A 73 2.24 -36.76 -5.53
CA ASN A 73 1.20 -35.86 -6.01
C ASN A 73 1.18 -34.47 -5.40
N ALA A 74 2.32 -33.92 -4.96
CA ALA A 74 2.40 -32.53 -4.52
C ALA A 74 2.00 -31.59 -5.66
N ARG A 75 0.88 -30.87 -5.46
CA ARG A 75 0.33 -29.91 -6.42
C ARG A 75 0.01 -28.59 -5.77
N LEU A 76 0.08 -27.55 -6.55
CA LEU A 76 -0.41 -26.23 -6.17
C LEU A 76 -1.85 -26.08 -6.68
N ASP A 77 -2.75 -25.70 -5.79
CA ASP A 77 -4.08 -25.21 -6.15
C ASP A 77 -4.00 -23.69 -6.22
N TRP A 78 -4.11 -23.16 -7.44
CA TRP A 78 -3.97 -21.74 -7.69
C TRP A 78 -5.14 -20.94 -7.13
N ASP A 79 -6.35 -21.47 -7.17
CA ASP A 79 -7.54 -20.74 -6.71
C ASP A 79 -7.50 -20.53 -5.19
N ILE A 80 -7.06 -21.54 -4.44
CA ILE A 80 -6.86 -21.44 -2.99
C ILE A 80 -5.74 -20.43 -2.68
N LEU A 81 -4.62 -20.48 -3.41
CA LEU A 81 -3.50 -19.56 -3.21
C LEU A 81 -3.90 -18.12 -3.55
N ALA A 82 -4.57 -17.91 -4.67
CA ALA A 82 -5.03 -16.61 -5.12
C ALA A 82 -6.02 -15.99 -4.12
N LYS A 83 -7.00 -16.79 -3.65
CA LYS A 83 -7.94 -16.35 -2.61
C LYS A 83 -7.21 -15.84 -1.37
N ARG A 84 -6.26 -16.64 -0.85
CA ARG A 84 -5.46 -16.25 0.32
C ARG A 84 -4.64 -14.99 0.08
N LEU A 85 -4.10 -14.82 -1.12
CA LEU A 85 -3.34 -13.63 -1.51
C LEU A 85 -4.22 -12.38 -1.48
N TRP A 86 -5.41 -12.45 -2.07
CA TRP A 86 -6.35 -11.33 -2.08
C TRP A 86 -6.89 -10.99 -0.70
N GLU A 87 -7.15 -11.97 0.15
CA GLU A 87 -7.53 -11.75 1.55
C GLU A 87 -6.46 -10.91 2.29
N LYS A 88 -5.18 -11.19 2.02
CA LYS A 88 -4.08 -10.41 2.61
C LYS A 88 -3.96 -8.99 2.05
N ILE A 89 -4.22 -8.80 0.77
CA ILE A 89 -4.23 -7.47 0.15
C ILE A 89 -5.41 -6.63 0.67
N ASP A 90 -6.56 -7.24 0.86
CA ASP A 90 -7.78 -6.57 1.38
C ASP A 90 -7.62 -6.03 2.81
N GLU A 91 -6.59 -6.46 3.56
CA GLU A 91 -6.21 -5.85 4.84
C GLU A 91 -5.90 -4.34 4.71
N SER A 92 -5.63 -3.84 3.50
CA SER A 92 -5.46 -2.40 3.22
C SER A 92 -6.65 -1.55 3.67
N LYS A 93 -7.87 -2.09 3.63
CA LYS A 93 -9.09 -1.44 4.09
C LYS A 93 -9.08 -1.21 5.60
N SER A 94 -8.46 -2.12 6.36
CA SER A 94 -8.33 -2.01 7.81
C SER A 94 -7.40 -0.86 8.23
N ILE A 95 -6.42 -0.52 7.39
CA ILE A 95 -5.48 0.58 7.65
C ILE A 95 -6.20 1.91 7.62
N GLN A 96 -7.02 2.17 6.61
CA GLN A 96 -7.83 3.38 6.58
C GLN A 96 -8.76 3.44 7.79
N GLY A 97 -9.51 2.35 8.07
CA GLY A 97 -10.38 2.27 9.23
C GLY A 97 -9.67 2.39 10.59
N TYR A 98 -8.36 2.18 10.64
CA TYR A 98 -7.56 2.49 11.82
C TYR A 98 -7.41 4.00 11.99
N TYR A 99 -7.03 4.72 10.94
CA TYR A 99 -6.87 6.17 10.99
C TYR A 99 -8.18 6.91 11.22
N ASP A 100 -9.28 6.44 10.66
CA ASP A 100 -10.62 7.03 10.80
C ASP A 100 -11.15 7.01 12.26
N LYS A 101 -10.49 6.26 13.15
CA LYS A 101 -10.83 6.24 14.59
C LYS A 101 -10.30 7.44 15.37
N PHE A 102 -9.36 8.18 14.82
CA PHE A 102 -8.73 9.30 15.50
C PHE A 102 -9.45 10.60 15.16
N PRO A 103 -9.96 11.35 16.15
CA PRO A 103 -10.74 12.56 15.90
C PRO A 103 -9.93 13.73 15.32
N ASN A 104 -8.61 13.65 15.41
CA ASN A 104 -7.65 14.61 14.87
C ASN A 104 -7.03 14.18 13.54
N VAL A 105 -7.57 13.13 12.90
CA VAL A 105 -7.11 12.62 11.61
C VAL A 105 -8.24 12.67 10.59
N ASP A 106 -7.93 13.16 9.39
CA ASP A 106 -8.82 13.04 8.24
C ASP A 106 -8.12 12.29 7.12
N THR A 107 -8.83 11.35 6.51
CA THR A 107 -8.38 10.62 5.33
C THR A 107 -9.04 11.17 4.08
N TYR A 108 -8.23 11.39 3.04
CA TYR A 108 -8.66 11.88 1.73
C TYR A 108 -8.31 10.85 0.68
N ASN A 109 -9.32 10.17 0.14
CA ASN A 109 -9.13 9.22 -0.96
C ASN A 109 -9.10 10.00 -2.28
N GLY A 110 -7.91 10.38 -2.73
CA GLY A 110 -7.76 11.24 -3.90
C GLY A 110 -6.32 11.59 -4.24
N THR A 111 -6.17 12.49 -5.19
CA THR A 111 -4.88 12.99 -5.66
C THR A 111 -4.67 14.43 -5.24
N ALA A 112 -3.53 14.71 -4.59
CA ALA A 112 -3.15 16.04 -4.16
C ALA A 112 -2.27 16.73 -5.20
N ALA A 113 -2.49 18.02 -5.38
CA ALA A 113 -1.65 18.93 -6.15
C ALA A 113 -1.31 20.17 -5.33
N PHE A 114 -0.04 20.61 -5.39
CA PHE A 114 0.38 21.82 -4.70
C PHE A 114 -0.17 23.08 -5.39
N VAL A 115 -0.77 23.95 -4.61
CA VAL A 115 -1.14 25.31 -5.01
C VAL A 115 -0.02 26.29 -4.63
N ASP A 116 0.52 26.09 -3.43
CA ASP A 116 1.68 26.78 -2.89
C ASP A 116 2.44 25.84 -1.93
N ASN A 117 3.44 26.36 -1.20
CA ASN A 117 4.31 25.56 -0.32
C ASN A 117 3.55 24.87 0.84
N HIS A 118 2.36 25.34 1.18
CA HIS A 118 1.59 24.86 2.32
C HIS A 118 0.15 24.46 1.98
N THR A 119 -0.29 24.72 0.74
CA THR A 119 -1.68 24.50 0.32
C THR A 119 -1.76 23.45 -0.78
N LEU A 120 -2.69 22.53 -0.61
CA LEU A 120 -2.98 21.49 -1.58
C LEU A 120 -4.45 21.59 -2.03
N ASP A 121 -4.65 21.42 -3.34
CA ASP A 121 -5.92 21.01 -3.89
C ASP A 121 -5.94 19.49 -3.99
N VAL A 122 -6.99 18.86 -3.47
CA VAL A 122 -7.18 17.41 -3.47
C VAL A 122 -8.41 17.07 -4.27
N THR A 123 -8.23 16.42 -5.40
CA THR A 123 -9.34 15.86 -6.18
C THR A 123 -9.63 14.47 -5.67
N LEU A 124 -10.80 14.30 -5.05
CA LEU A 124 -11.23 13.04 -4.46
C LEU A 124 -11.68 12.05 -5.54
N ASN A 125 -11.60 10.76 -5.22
CA ASN A 125 -11.97 9.69 -6.16
C ASN A 125 -13.47 9.65 -6.50
N ASP A 126 -14.31 10.35 -5.73
CA ASP A 126 -15.74 10.54 -6.01
C ASP A 126 -16.01 11.75 -6.94
N GLY A 127 -14.96 12.46 -7.37
CA GLY A 127 -15.04 13.62 -8.25
C GLY A 127 -15.24 14.95 -7.53
N THR A 128 -15.29 14.98 -6.20
CA THR A 128 -15.34 16.23 -5.44
C THR A 128 -13.94 16.76 -5.16
N ASP A 129 -13.86 18.05 -4.85
CA ASP A 129 -12.58 18.70 -4.54
C ASP A 129 -12.54 19.18 -3.09
N ALA A 130 -11.36 19.09 -2.50
CA ALA A 130 -11.06 19.64 -1.19
C ALA A 130 -9.79 20.50 -1.25
N LYS A 131 -9.79 21.61 -0.52
CA LYS A 131 -8.59 22.43 -0.35
C LYS A 131 -8.14 22.37 1.09
N ILE A 132 -6.89 21.94 1.31
CA ILE A 132 -6.29 21.74 2.63
C ILE A 132 -4.97 22.47 2.75
N GLN A 133 -4.61 22.84 3.97
CA GLN A 133 -3.36 23.52 4.29
C GLN A 133 -2.64 22.77 5.40
N GLY A 134 -1.30 22.65 5.29
CA GLY A 134 -0.47 21.99 6.29
C GLY A 134 0.76 22.79 6.67
N ASP A 135 1.12 22.75 7.95
CA ASP A 135 2.36 23.35 8.41
C ASP A 135 3.56 22.55 7.92
N LYS A 136 3.43 21.22 7.91
CA LYS A 136 4.42 20.28 7.37
C LYS A 136 3.76 19.32 6.39
N ILE A 137 4.32 19.20 5.19
CA ILE A 137 3.80 18.31 4.15
C ILE A 137 4.89 17.30 3.79
N PHE A 138 4.55 16.01 3.92
CA PHE A 138 5.42 14.91 3.58
C PHE A 138 4.95 14.26 2.27
N ILE A 139 5.84 14.27 1.26
CA ILE A 139 5.58 13.66 -0.04
C ILE A 139 6.13 12.24 -0.02
N ALA A 140 5.24 11.26 0.05
CA ALA A 140 5.57 9.83 0.14
C ALA A 140 4.84 9.01 -0.94
N THR A 141 4.73 9.56 -2.13
CA THR A 141 3.97 8.99 -3.26
C THR A 141 4.59 7.73 -3.86
N GLY A 142 5.76 7.31 -3.37
CA GLY A 142 6.48 6.13 -3.86
C GLY A 142 7.11 6.33 -5.24
N GLY A 143 7.46 5.22 -5.86
CA GLY A 143 8.02 5.16 -7.19
C GLY A 143 7.15 4.40 -8.17
N ARG A 144 7.56 4.39 -9.42
CA ARG A 144 6.99 3.54 -10.48
C ARG A 144 8.11 2.76 -11.16
N THR A 145 7.76 1.64 -11.76
CA THR A 145 8.68 0.87 -12.59
C THR A 145 9.19 1.75 -13.74
N ASN A 146 10.50 1.80 -13.90
CA ASN A 146 11.10 2.37 -15.09
C ASN A 146 11.15 1.29 -16.18
N ILE A 147 10.34 1.46 -17.21
CA ILE A 147 10.29 0.55 -18.36
C ILE A 147 11.33 1.06 -19.38
N PRO A 148 12.43 0.31 -19.61
CA PRO A 148 13.40 0.69 -20.62
C PRO A 148 12.77 0.66 -22.01
N ARG A 149 13.21 1.56 -22.89
CA ARG A 149 12.77 1.58 -24.29
C ARG A 149 13.51 0.47 -25.05
N THR A 150 13.07 -0.76 -24.93
CA THR A 150 13.56 -1.91 -25.70
C THR A 150 12.52 -2.29 -26.75
N GLN A 151 13.01 -2.65 -27.95
CA GLN A 151 12.13 -3.17 -29.00
C GLN A 151 11.39 -4.41 -28.50
N ARG A 152 10.09 -4.49 -28.80
CA ARG A 152 9.18 -5.61 -28.49
C ARG A 152 8.83 -5.84 -27.01
N LEU A 153 9.08 -4.88 -26.14
CA LEU A 153 8.58 -5.00 -24.76
C LEU A 153 7.04 -4.86 -24.69
N GLU A 154 6.46 -4.26 -25.72
CA GLU A 154 5.00 -4.06 -25.86
C GLU A 154 4.28 -5.33 -26.36
N ASP A 155 5.04 -6.32 -26.84
CA ASP A 155 4.52 -7.58 -27.42
C ASP A 155 4.48 -8.74 -26.41
N VAL A 156 4.79 -8.50 -25.12
CA VAL A 156 4.92 -9.54 -24.07
C VAL A 156 3.80 -9.45 -23.07
#